data_20f29516cc7cf59a162f0e55784b05c8
#
_entry.id   20f29516cc7cf59a162f0e55784b05c8
#
_cell.length_a   1.000
_cell.length_b   1.000
_cell.length_c   1.000
_cell.angle_alpha   90.00
_cell.angle_beta   90.00
_cell.angle_gamma   90.00
#
_symmetry.space_group_name_H-M   'P 1'
#
loop_
_entity.id
_entity.type
_entity.pdbx_description
1 polymer ?
#
loop_
_entity_poly.entity_id
_entity_poly.type
_entity_poly.pdbx_seq_one_letter_code
_entity_poly.pdbx_strand_id
1 'polypeptide(L)'
;KTDIYVPFNSWCCEAQWQKYDAETLNLNGMVVDGFNHQGYGLNRYCYSGKGTWSTCEYLPMGIAEDRETGETYIFQVESSGQWLIEYGSAQGGNLYLTVSGATEQEHGWYKNLKPGECFTTVPAGAAVVKGGLNPAVAALTRYRRKVRRANPDDEKLNVVFNDYMNCLMGDPTEQKEKEIIDKA
;
A
#
# COMPACT_ATOMS: atom_id res chain seq x y z
N LYS A 1 -9.49 -20.74 1.38
CA LYS A 1 -8.07 -20.56 1.00
C LYS A 1 -7.85 -19.12 0.51
N THR A 2 -6.86 -18.43 1.07
CA THR A 2 -6.63 -17.00 0.81
C THR A 2 -5.34 -16.80 0.04
N ASP A 3 -5.42 -16.02 -1.04
CA ASP A 3 -4.28 -15.48 -1.78
C ASP A 3 -4.05 -14.02 -1.39
N ILE A 4 -2.79 -13.66 -1.24
CA ILE A 4 -2.36 -12.31 -0.87
C ILE A 4 -1.51 -11.74 -1.98
N TYR A 5 -1.83 -10.54 -2.42
CA TYR A 5 -1.08 -9.83 -3.44
C TYR A 5 -0.31 -8.68 -2.79
N VAL A 6 1.00 -8.71 -2.95
CA VAL A 6 1.94 -7.72 -2.39
C VAL A 6 2.48 -6.85 -3.53
N PRO A 7 2.32 -5.53 -3.45
CA PRO A 7 2.78 -4.61 -4.48
C PRO A 7 4.21 -4.14 -4.22
N PHE A 8 5.19 -4.89 -4.68
CA PHE A 8 6.59 -4.44 -4.65
C PHE A 8 6.79 -3.21 -5.51
N ASN A 9 7.62 -2.30 -5.04
CA ASN A 9 7.86 -1.04 -5.71
C ASN A 9 9.30 -0.60 -5.47
N SER A 10 10.05 -0.49 -6.53
CA SER A 10 11.41 0.04 -6.49
C SER A 10 11.67 0.88 -7.73
N TRP A 11 12.73 1.66 -7.70
CA TRP A 11 13.10 2.49 -8.83
C TRP A 11 13.31 1.64 -10.09
N CYS A 12 12.69 2.03 -11.19
CA CYS A 12 12.61 1.32 -12.48
C CYS A 12 11.92 -0.07 -12.43
N CYS A 13 11.28 -0.40 -11.31
CA CYS A 13 10.51 -1.63 -11.12
C CYS A 13 9.26 -1.34 -10.28
N GLU A 14 8.48 -0.34 -10.70
CA GLU A 14 7.30 0.12 -9.99
C GLU A 14 6.13 -0.85 -10.12
N ALA A 15 5.32 -0.93 -9.07
CA ALA A 15 4.04 -1.65 -9.03
C ALA A 15 4.13 -3.12 -9.48
N GLN A 16 5.16 -3.84 -9.02
CA GLN A 16 5.34 -5.27 -9.29
C GLN A 16 4.49 -6.11 -8.33
N TRP A 17 3.32 -6.52 -8.76
CA TRP A 17 2.43 -7.35 -7.96
C TRP A 17 2.91 -8.81 -7.93
N GLN A 18 3.11 -9.33 -6.73
CA GLN A 18 3.40 -10.73 -6.48
C GLN A 18 2.25 -11.39 -5.73
N LYS A 19 1.85 -12.58 -6.17
CA LYS A 19 0.78 -13.37 -5.56
C LYS A 19 1.38 -14.49 -4.72
N TYR A 20 0.96 -14.56 -3.46
CA TYR A 20 1.32 -15.61 -2.52
C TYR A 20 0.05 -16.26 -1.96
N ASP A 21 0.06 -17.54 -1.71
CA ASP A 21 -0.94 -18.12 -0.81
C ASP A 21 -0.55 -17.86 0.67
N ALA A 22 -1.55 -17.90 1.53
CA ALA A 22 -1.35 -17.67 2.97
C ALA A 22 -0.37 -18.67 3.61
N GLU A 23 -0.26 -19.87 3.05
CA GLU A 23 0.64 -20.93 3.51
C GLU A 23 2.09 -20.58 3.22
N THR A 24 2.39 -20.10 2.02
CA THR A 24 3.72 -19.61 1.63
C THR A 24 4.21 -18.47 2.51
N LEU A 25 3.29 -17.62 2.97
CA LEU A 25 3.58 -16.54 3.92
C LEU A 25 3.55 -16.99 5.38
N ASN A 26 3.47 -18.29 5.63
CA ASN A 26 3.43 -18.90 6.96
C ASN A 26 2.27 -18.38 7.84
N LEU A 27 1.15 -18.04 7.23
CA LEU A 27 -0.03 -17.51 7.91
C LEU A 27 -1.02 -18.60 8.34
N ASN A 28 -0.83 -19.84 7.89
CA ASN A 28 -1.60 -20.97 8.39
C ASN A 28 -1.10 -21.33 9.77
N GLY A 29 -1.97 -21.26 10.77
CA GLY A 29 -1.63 -21.71 12.11
C GLY A 29 -1.12 -23.14 12.08
N MET A 30 0.02 -23.41 12.71
CA MET A 30 0.50 -24.78 12.87
C MET A 30 -0.52 -25.58 13.64
N VAL A 31 -1.22 -26.49 12.96
CA VAL A 31 -1.94 -27.58 13.60
C VAL A 31 -0.88 -28.63 13.92
N VAL A 32 -0.39 -28.62 15.16
CA VAL A 32 0.44 -29.73 15.63
C VAL A 32 -0.49 -30.88 15.96
N ASP A 33 -0.50 -31.92 15.13
CA ASP A 33 -1.25 -33.13 15.36
C ASP A 33 -0.95 -33.71 16.75
N GLY A 34 -1.97 -33.91 17.56
CA GLY A 34 -1.93 -34.62 18.83
C GLY A 34 -1.77 -33.78 20.10
N PHE A 35 -1.48 -32.52 20.01
CA PHE A 35 -1.54 -31.59 21.14
C PHE A 35 -2.49 -30.43 20.81
N ASN A 36 -3.52 -30.30 21.66
CA ASN A 36 -4.43 -29.17 21.59
C ASN A 36 -3.72 -27.89 22.13
N HIS A 37 -2.54 -27.61 21.58
CA HIS A 37 -1.97 -26.32 21.69
C HIS A 37 -2.85 -25.42 20.82
N GLN A 38 -3.84 -24.82 21.45
CA GLN A 38 -4.55 -23.68 20.90
C GLN A 38 -3.45 -22.68 20.56
N GLY A 39 -3.02 -22.72 19.29
CA GLY A 39 -1.76 -22.18 18.86
C GLY A 39 -1.69 -20.70 19.09
N TYR A 40 -0.82 -20.32 19.97
CA TYR A 40 -0.33 -18.96 20.12
C TYR A 40 0.78 -18.64 19.11
N GLY A 41 0.90 -19.41 18.06
CA GLY A 41 1.70 -19.06 16.90
C GLY A 41 1.03 -17.93 16.17
N LEU A 42 1.17 -16.71 16.66
CA LEU A 42 0.77 -15.50 15.98
C LEU A 42 1.76 -15.24 14.85
N ASN A 43 1.63 -16.02 13.78
CA ASN A 43 2.39 -15.76 12.57
C ASN A 43 1.84 -14.51 11.90
N ARG A 44 2.73 -13.65 11.50
CA ARG A 44 2.38 -12.43 10.78
C ARG A 44 3.32 -12.21 9.60
N TYR A 45 2.76 -11.68 8.54
CA TYR A 45 3.49 -11.13 7.42
C TYR A 45 3.15 -9.65 7.31
N CYS A 46 4.16 -8.79 7.34
CA CYS A 46 3.96 -7.35 7.24
C CYS A 46 4.91 -6.71 6.25
N TYR A 47 4.47 -5.60 5.68
CA TYR A 47 5.29 -4.68 4.90
C TYR A 47 4.88 -3.24 5.21
N SER A 48 5.81 -2.33 5.07
CA SER A 48 5.63 -0.95 5.53
C SER A 48 6.40 0.05 4.70
N GLY A 49 5.93 1.29 4.68
CA GLY A 49 6.68 2.44 4.20
C GLY A 49 7.44 3.09 5.35
N LYS A 50 8.77 3.19 5.24
CA LYS A 50 9.66 3.77 6.26
C LYS A 50 10.29 5.08 5.77
N GLY A 51 10.64 5.94 6.71
CA GLY A 51 11.25 7.24 6.40
C GLY A 51 10.28 8.21 5.72
N THR A 52 10.78 9.01 4.82
CA THR A 52 10.03 10.08 4.13
C THR A 52 9.47 9.66 2.77
N TRP A 53 9.85 8.50 2.26
CA TRP A 53 9.43 7.99 0.97
C TRP A 53 8.45 6.83 1.13
N SER A 54 7.18 7.12 1.13
CA SER A 54 6.10 6.17 1.44
C SER A 54 5.93 5.02 0.43
N THR A 55 6.52 5.13 -0.76
CA THR A 55 6.41 4.14 -1.85
C THR A 55 7.76 3.57 -2.27
N CYS A 56 8.75 3.53 -1.37
CA CYS A 56 10.12 3.14 -1.70
C CYS A 56 10.25 1.65 -2.06
N GLU A 57 9.75 0.75 -1.19
CA GLU A 57 9.88 -0.70 -1.37
C GLU A 57 8.56 -1.36 -1.74
N TYR A 58 7.47 -0.78 -1.27
CA TYR A 58 6.10 -1.26 -1.49
C TYR A 58 5.16 -0.09 -1.73
N LEU A 59 4.05 -0.34 -2.41
CA LEU A 59 2.94 0.61 -2.45
C LEU A 59 2.09 0.47 -1.17
N PRO A 60 1.50 1.58 -0.64
CA PRO A 60 0.68 1.59 0.57
C PRO A 60 -0.70 0.95 0.33
N MET A 61 -0.73 -0.24 -0.21
CA MET A 61 -1.96 -0.96 -0.56
C MET A 61 -1.72 -2.47 -0.59
N GLY A 62 -2.79 -3.24 -0.65
CA GLY A 62 -2.72 -4.68 -0.80
C GLY A 62 -4.04 -5.28 -1.23
N ILE A 63 -4.00 -6.56 -1.57
CA ILE A 63 -5.17 -7.32 -1.98
C ILE A 63 -5.15 -8.68 -1.28
N ALA A 64 -6.32 -9.12 -0.81
CA ALA A 64 -6.55 -10.47 -0.32
C ALA A 64 -7.74 -11.07 -1.07
N GLU A 65 -7.58 -12.26 -1.64
CA GLU A 65 -8.60 -12.98 -2.39
C GLU A 65 -8.97 -14.27 -1.67
N ASP A 66 -10.24 -14.45 -1.34
CA ASP A 66 -10.75 -15.72 -0.90
C ASP A 66 -11.14 -16.58 -2.11
N ARG A 67 -10.38 -17.65 -2.33
CA ARG A 67 -10.61 -18.57 -3.46
C ARG A 67 -11.91 -19.36 -3.35
N GLU A 68 -12.46 -19.52 -2.16
CA GLU A 68 -13.68 -20.29 -1.94
C GLU A 68 -14.93 -19.47 -2.29
N THR A 69 -14.95 -18.22 -1.88
CA THR A 69 -16.07 -17.32 -2.17
C THR A 69 -15.87 -16.51 -3.45
N GLY A 70 -14.62 -16.40 -3.92
CA GLY A 70 -14.24 -15.50 -5.03
C GLY A 70 -14.30 -14.03 -4.65
N GLU A 71 -14.39 -13.71 -3.37
CA GLU A 71 -14.33 -12.33 -2.88
C GLU A 71 -12.91 -11.84 -2.82
N THR A 72 -12.73 -10.61 -3.27
CA THR A 72 -11.42 -9.95 -3.30
C THR A 72 -11.51 -8.62 -2.59
N TYR A 73 -10.70 -8.49 -1.56
CA TYR A 73 -10.57 -7.29 -0.73
C TYR A 73 -9.38 -6.50 -1.23
N ILE A 74 -9.58 -5.25 -1.61
CA ILE A 74 -8.50 -4.30 -1.90
C ILE A 74 -8.54 -3.17 -0.87
N PHE A 75 -7.39 -2.74 -0.41
CA PHE A 75 -7.26 -1.68 0.59
C PHE A 75 -6.02 -0.85 0.33
N GLN A 76 -6.03 0.38 0.82
CA GLN A 76 -4.90 1.32 0.76
C GLN A 76 -4.83 2.18 2.01
N VAL A 77 -3.63 2.62 2.36
CA VAL A 77 -3.40 3.71 3.31
C VAL A 77 -3.31 5.01 2.52
N GLU A 78 -4.06 6.01 2.93
CA GLU A 78 -4.14 7.31 2.23
C GLU A 78 -3.23 8.34 2.91
N SER A 79 -1.94 8.02 2.96
CA SER A 79 -0.91 8.87 3.55
C SER A 79 0.35 8.85 2.69
N SER A 80 1.00 9.99 2.61
CA SER A 80 2.33 10.12 2.01
C SER A 80 3.47 9.88 3.01
N GLY A 81 3.14 9.64 4.28
CA GLY A 81 4.10 9.32 5.34
C GLY A 81 4.29 7.83 5.55
N GLN A 82 4.68 7.48 6.76
CA GLN A 82 4.90 6.09 7.19
C GLN A 82 3.57 5.34 7.36
N TRP A 83 3.59 4.06 7.06
CA TRP A 83 2.42 3.19 7.13
C TRP A 83 2.82 1.73 7.33
N LEU A 84 1.87 0.91 7.77
CA LEU A 84 2.01 -0.53 7.94
C LEU A 84 0.77 -1.25 7.38
N ILE A 85 1.03 -2.34 6.67
CA ILE A 85 0.04 -3.35 6.33
C ILE A 85 0.51 -4.68 6.90
N GLU A 86 -0.36 -5.34 7.65
CA GLU A 86 -0.05 -6.61 8.30
C GLU A 86 -1.19 -7.61 8.07
N TYR A 87 -0.82 -8.79 7.65
CA TYR A 87 -1.66 -9.97 7.66
C TYR A 87 -1.20 -10.88 8.80
N GLY A 88 -2.12 -11.42 9.55
CA GLY A 88 -1.76 -12.34 10.61
C GLY A 88 -2.76 -13.47 10.77
N SER A 89 -2.31 -14.53 11.40
CA SER A 89 -3.17 -15.64 11.79
C SER A 89 -3.76 -15.39 13.17
N ALA A 90 -5.06 -15.63 13.30
CA ALA A 90 -5.79 -15.57 14.54
C ALA A 90 -6.22 -16.98 14.98
N GLN A 91 -6.66 -17.10 16.21
CA GLN A 91 -7.18 -18.36 16.76
C GLN A 91 -8.28 -18.94 15.86
N GLY A 92 -8.27 -20.26 15.67
CA GLY A 92 -9.25 -20.97 14.85
C GLY A 92 -8.95 -20.95 13.36
N GLY A 93 -7.74 -20.58 12.93
CA GLY A 93 -7.33 -20.58 11.52
C GLY A 93 -7.84 -19.37 10.73
N ASN A 94 -8.38 -18.37 11.43
CA ASN A 94 -8.81 -17.12 10.81
C ASN A 94 -7.61 -16.24 10.48
N LEU A 95 -7.73 -15.44 9.43
CA LEU A 95 -6.79 -14.38 9.11
C LEU A 95 -7.35 -13.04 9.55
N TYR A 96 -6.45 -12.16 9.98
CA TYR A 96 -6.76 -10.74 10.20
C TYR A 96 -5.92 -9.86 9.30
N LEU A 97 -6.40 -8.67 9.06
CA LEU A 97 -5.73 -7.61 8.32
C LEU A 97 -5.66 -6.36 9.17
N THR A 98 -4.46 -5.81 9.31
CA THR A 98 -4.24 -4.47 9.87
C THR A 98 -3.77 -3.52 8.77
N VAL A 99 -4.42 -2.38 8.69
CA VAL A 99 -4.05 -1.27 7.79
C VAL A 99 -3.89 -0.04 8.65
N SER A 100 -2.69 0.50 8.77
CA SER A 100 -2.40 1.60 9.69
C SER A 100 -1.40 2.61 9.14
N GLY A 101 -1.35 3.79 9.77
CA GLY A 101 -0.25 4.73 9.64
C GLY A 101 1.00 4.25 10.38
N ALA A 102 1.85 5.20 10.81
CA ALA A 102 3.02 4.90 11.61
C ALA A 102 2.67 4.17 12.92
N THR A 103 3.54 3.24 13.33
CA THR A 103 3.41 2.47 14.57
C THR A 103 4.65 2.65 15.43
N GLU A 104 4.56 2.36 16.73
CA GLU A 104 5.71 2.39 17.61
C GLU A 104 6.73 1.32 17.21
N GLN A 105 6.25 0.12 16.93
CA GLN A 105 7.08 -1.05 16.67
C GLN A 105 7.92 -0.94 15.40
N GLU A 106 7.33 -0.45 14.30
CA GLU A 106 8.01 -0.38 13.01
C GLU A 106 8.65 0.99 12.73
N HIS A 107 8.15 2.04 13.38
CA HIS A 107 8.49 3.42 13.05
C HIS A 107 8.97 4.25 14.24
N GLY A 108 8.96 3.68 15.45
CA GLY A 108 9.29 4.42 16.68
C GLY A 108 8.31 5.56 16.99
N TRP A 109 7.10 5.50 16.45
CA TRP A 109 6.10 6.56 16.58
C TRP A 109 5.00 6.18 17.55
N TYR A 110 4.72 7.06 18.48
CA TYR A 110 3.59 6.94 19.40
C TYR A 110 3.03 8.33 19.73
N LYS A 111 1.80 8.37 20.21
CA LYS A 111 1.17 9.57 20.76
C LYS A 111 0.49 9.28 22.08
N ASN A 112 0.91 10.00 23.11
CA ASN A 112 0.22 10.00 24.40
C ASN A 112 -1.01 10.92 24.34
N LEU A 113 -2.17 10.37 24.65
CA LEU A 113 -3.41 11.12 24.72
C LEU A 113 -3.76 11.37 26.20
N LYS A 114 -4.01 12.61 26.56
CA LYS A 114 -4.56 12.99 27.86
C LYS A 114 -6.08 12.81 27.86
N PRO A 115 -6.73 12.71 29.05
CA PRO A 115 -8.18 12.69 29.12
C PRO A 115 -8.80 13.87 28.39
N GLY A 116 -9.73 13.57 27.48
CA GLY A 116 -10.41 14.56 26.63
C GLY A 116 -9.70 14.92 25.32
N GLU A 117 -8.47 14.45 25.07
CA GLU A 117 -7.79 14.62 23.79
C GLU A 117 -8.24 13.56 22.77
N CYS A 118 -8.25 13.96 21.50
CA CYS A 118 -8.57 13.09 20.37
C CYS A 118 -7.38 13.01 19.42
N PHE A 119 -7.27 11.89 18.74
CA PHE A 119 -6.32 11.69 17.63
C PHE A 119 -7.06 11.11 16.44
N THR A 120 -6.88 11.71 15.28
CA THR A 120 -7.40 11.16 14.01
C THR A 120 -6.29 10.41 13.30
N THR A 121 -6.51 9.15 13.03
CA THR A 121 -5.58 8.30 12.26
C THR A 121 -5.52 8.75 10.81
N VAL A 122 -4.48 8.28 10.09
CA VAL A 122 -4.46 8.42 8.63
C VAL A 122 -5.68 7.69 8.02
N PRO A 123 -6.27 8.24 6.95
CA PRO A 123 -7.38 7.57 6.27
C PRO A 123 -6.91 6.25 5.63
N ALA A 124 -7.82 5.29 5.57
CA ALA A 124 -7.67 4.08 4.81
C ALA A 124 -8.91 3.83 3.96
N GLY A 125 -8.71 3.45 2.71
CA GLY A 125 -9.78 3.05 1.80
C GLY A 125 -9.81 1.54 1.63
N ALA A 126 -11.02 0.95 1.58
CA ALA A 126 -11.19 -0.47 1.29
C ALA A 126 -12.38 -0.71 0.37
N ALA A 127 -12.30 -1.76 -0.44
CA ALA A 127 -13.40 -2.23 -1.26
C ALA A 127 -13.39 -3.76 -1.34
N VAL A 128 -14.58 -4.33 -1.55
CA VAL A 128 -14.77 -5.76 -1.82
C VAL A 128 -15.39 -5.92 -3.19
N VAL A 129 -14.81 -6.81 -3.99
CA VAL A 129 -15.27 -7.14 -5.33
C VAL A 129 -15.24 -8.65 -5.56
N LYS A 130 -15.80 -9.12 -6.67
CA LYS A 130 -15.63 -10.50 -7.15
C LYS A 130 -14.56 -10.53 -8.24
N GLY A 131 -13.65 -11.54 -8.21
CA GLY A 131 -12.84 -11.90 -9.36
C GLY A 131 -11.38 -11.45 -9.37
N GLY A 132 -10.68 -11.39 -8.27
CA GLY A 132 -9.22 -11.26 -8.21
C GLY A 132 -8.66 -9.86 -8.50
N LEU A 133 -7.41 -9.82 -8.98
CA LEU A 133 -6.60 -8.58 -9.10
C LEU A 133 -7.26 -7.50 -9.97
N ASN A 134 -7.68 -7.83 -11.19
CA ASN A 134 -8.13 -6.82 -12.15
C ASN A 134 -9.39 -6.07 -11.70
N PRO A 135 -10.49 -6.74 -11.26
CA PRO A 135 -11.63 -6.05 -10.69
C PRO A 135 -11.30 -5.22 -9.44
N ALA A 136 -10.39 -5.70 -8.60
CA ALA A 136 -9.96 -4.99 -7.39
C ALA A 136 -9.24 -3.67 -7.76
N VAL A 137 -8.26 -3.72 -8.64
CA VAL A 137 -7.55 -2.53 -9.13
C VAL A 137 -8.51 -1.56 -9.83
N ALA A 138 -9.46 -2.07 -10.63
CA ALA A 138 -10.47 -1.24 -11.28
C ALA A 138 -11.38 -0.53 -10.25
N ALA A 139 -11.75 -1.21 -9.15
CA ALA A 139 -12.53 -0.59 -8.08
C ALA A 139 -11.76 0.54 -7.39
N LEU A 140 -10.49 0.31 -7.06
CA LEU A 140 -9.62 1.32 -6.48
C LEU A 140 -9.42 2.52 -7.42
N THR A 141 -9.24 2.27 -8.71
CA THR A 141 -9.13 3.33 -9.71
C THR A 141 -10.39 4.19 -9.78
N ARG A 142 -11.59 3.57 -9.77
CA ARG A 142 -12.85 4.32 -9.71
C ARG A 142 -12.96 5.16 -8.45
N TYR A 143 -12.58 4.61 -7.31
CA TYR A 143 -12.56 5.34 -6.05
C TYR A 143 -11.62 6.55 -6.13
N ARG A 144 -10.36 6.36 -6.52
CA ARG A 144 -9.37 7.43 -6.63
C ARG A 144 -9.79 8.56 -7.56
N ARG A 145 -10.46 8.25 -8.67
CA ARG A 145 -11.02 9.26 -9.58
C ARG A 145 -12.10 10.13 -8.93
N LYS A 146 -12.85 9.58 -7.96
CA LYS A 146 -13.87 10.34 -7.24
C LYS A 146 -13.32 11.22 -6.13
N VAL A 147 -12.28 10.75 -5.43
CA VAL A 147 -11.76 11.45 -4.25
C VAL A 147 -10.60 12.39 -4.58
N ARG A 148 -10.01 12.29 -5.76
CA ARG A 148 -8.95 13.21 -6.17
C ARG A 148 -9.48 14.65 -6.20
N ARG A 149 -8.66 15.59 -5.71
CA ARG A 149 -8.99 17.01 -5.80
C ARG A 149 -9.01 17.45 -7.26
N ALA A 150 -10.07 18.15 -7.66
CA ALA A 150 -10.15 18.76 -8.98
C ALA A 150 -9.03 19.82 -9.14
N ASN A 151 -8.40 19.82 -10.30
CA ASN A 151 -7.41 20.80 -10.69
C ASN A 151 -7.77 21.34 -12.09
N PRO A 152 -7.89 22.65 -12.28
CA PRO A 152 -8.21 23.25 -13.58
C PRO A 152 -7.21 22.85 -14.70
N ASP A 153 -5.97 22.55 -14.35
CA ASP A 153 -4.96 22.12 -15.31
C ASP A 153 -5.25 20.72 -15.88
N ASP A 154 -5.91 19.85 -15.11
CA ASP A 154 -6.36 18.52 -15.59
C ASP A 154 -7.36 18.64 -16.77
N GLU A 155 -8.14 19.71 -16.82
CA GLU A 155 -9.12 19.94 -17.88
C GLU A 155 -8.46 20.44 -19.17
N LYS A 156 -7.35 21.18 -19.03
CA LYS A 156 -6.62 21.77 -20.16
C LYS A 156 -5.66 20.79 -20.83
N LEU A 157 -5.34 19.66 -20.17
CA LEU A 157 -4.35 18.69 -20.65
C LEU A 157 -3.02 19.33 -21.04
N ASN A 158 -2.48 20.18 -20.16
CA ASN A 158 -1.24 20.91 -20.42
C ASN A 158 -0.10 19.94 -20.75
N VAL A 159 0.75 20.33 -21.69
CA VAL A 159 2.00 19.64 -21.97
C VAL A 159 2.96 19.86 -20.80
N VAL A 160 3.53 18.79 -20.27
CA VAL A 160 4.54 18.84 -19.22
C VAL A 160 5.88 18.50 -19.85
N PHE A 161 6.84 19.41 -19.70
CA PHE A 161 8.21 19.18 -20.10
C PHE A 161 9.03 18.70 -18.90
N ASN A 162 9.84 17.66 -19.11
CA ASN A 162 10.77 17.16 -18.12
C ASN A 162 12.19 17.34 -18.62
N ASP A 163 12.95 18.19 -17.93
CA ASP A 163 14.32 18.58 -18.29
C ASP A 163 15.39 17.58 -17.82
N TYR A 164 15.04 16.63 -16.93
CA TYR A 164 16.01 15.76 -16.29
C TYR A 164 16.53 14.65 -17.21
N MET A 165 15.68 13.68 -17.52
CA MET A 165 16.07 12.50 -18.33
C MET A 165 16.17 12.89 -19.81
N ASN A 166 17.29 12.50 -20.44
CA ASN A 166 17.55 12.76 -21.87
C ASN A 166 17.68 14.25 -22.26
N CYS A 167 17.82 15.15 -21.30
CA CYS A 167 18.02 16.57 -21.53
C CYS A 167 19.23 17.08 -20.71
N LEU A 168 19.02 17.59 -19.52
CA LEU A 168 20.09 18.19 -18.70
C LEU A 168 20.76 17.22 -17.72
N MET A 169 20.19 16.04 -17.49
CA MET A 169 20.76 14.94 -16.68
C MET A 169 21.28 15.36 -15.30
N GLY A 170 20.57 16.28 -14.62
CA GLY A 170 20.96 16.75 -13.30
C GLY A 170 22.04 17.84 -13.29
N ASP A 171 22.33 18.45 -14.45
CA ASP A 171 23.17 19.64 -14.57
C ASP A 171 22.37 20.86 -15.08
N PRO A 172 21.28 21.23 -14.39
CA PRO A 172 20.48 22.40 -14.75
C PRO A 172 21.24 23.67 -14.37
N THR A 173 21.28 24.61 -15.29
CA THR A 173 21.74 25.97 -15.03
C THR A 173 20.69 26.96 -15.54
N GLU A 174 20.60 28.14 -14.94
CA GLU A 174 19.61 29.14 -15.34
C GLU A 174 19.66 29.42 -16.86
N GLN A 175 20.86 29.44 -17.43
CA GLN A 175 21.05 29.69 -18.86
C GLN A 175 20.44 28.55 -19.71
N LYS A 176 20.73 27.31 -19.38
CA LYS A 176 20.21 26.13 -20.09
C LYS A 176 18.68 26.02 -19.98
N GLU A 177 18.14 26.28 -18.80
CA GLU A 177 16.69 26.26 -18.58
C GLU A 177 15.97 27.33 -19.42
N LYS A 178 16.50 28.55 -19.45
CA LYS A 178 15.96 29.65 -20.29
C LYS A 178 15.96 29.26 -21.76
N GLU A 179 17.05 28.69 -22.25
CA GLU A 179 17.16 28.28 -23.67
C GLU A 179 16.12 27.20 -24.04
N ILE A 180 15.77 26.30 -23.08
CA ILE A 180 14.75 25.29 -23.28
C ILE A 180 13.36 25.90 -23.26
N ILE A 181 13.07 26.77 -22.28
CA ILE A 181 11.78 27.44 -22.15
C ILE A 181 11.46 28.28 -23.38
N ASP A 182 12.47 29.00 -23.92
CA ASP A 182 12.31 29.84 -25.12
C ASP A 182 12.02 29.03 -26.40
N LYS A 183 12.31 27.71 -26.39
CA LYS A 183 12.08 26.80 -27.53
C LYS A 183 10.83 25.93 -27.40
N ALA A 184 10.27 25.79 -26.19
CA ALA A 184 9.10 24.95 -25.91
C ALA A 184 7.78 25.65 -26.28
#